data_05fb8ecf2835feedbe76536e78f7def5
#
_entry.id   05fb8ecf2835feedbe76536e78f7def5
#
_cell.length_a   1.000
_cell.length_b   1.000
_cell.length_c   1.000
_cell.angle_alpha   90.00
_cell.angle_beta   90.00
_cell.angle_gamma   90.00
#
_symmetry.space_group_name_H-M   'P 1'
#
loop_
_entity.id
_entity.type
_entity.pdbx_description
1 polymer ?
#
loop_
_entity_poly.entity_id
_entity_poly.type
_entity_poly.pdbx_seq_one_letter_code
_entity_poly.pdbx_strand_id
1 'polypeptide(L)'
;QGFSTGLSAFIAQNYAAGQKARVWQAWKTTLWMTGVFGTLCSLLFIFYGSEVFSVFVPEEAAYRTGGNFLRIDGYSQLFMMLEITMQGLFYGTGRTLPPAIISITFNSLRIPMAIGLTAMGLGITGVWWAISISSMLKGIVAFIWFRILQKKILNIWQSISIQPPHSYWIKHRFWSVPT
;
A
#
# COMPACT_ATOMS: atom_id res chain seq x y z
N GLN A 1 6.38 -5.91 1.61
CA GLN A 1 5.50 -6.63 0.66
C GLN A 1 4.70 -7.76 1.33
N GLY A 2 5.27 -8.51 2.28
CA GLY A 2 4.58 -9.61 2.96
C GLY A 2 3.21 -9.28 3.56
N PHE A 3 3.08 -8.11 4.18
CA PHE A 3 1.78 -7.62 4.71
C PHE A 3 0.71 -7.46 3.63
N SER A 4 1.07 -6.91 2.47
CA SER A 4 0.13 -6.75 1.35
C SER A 4 -0.32 -8.09 0.80
N THR A 5 0.60 -9.03 0.62
CA THR A 5 0.30 -10.38 0.09
C THR A 5 -0.58 -11.16 1.06
N GLY A 6 -0.22 -11.20 2.35
CA GLY A 6 -1.02 -11.87 3.37
C GLY A 6 -2.42 -11.28 3.51
N LEU A 7 -2.51 -9.95 3.55
CA LEU A 7 -3.79 -9.25 3.60
C LEU A 7 -4.65 -9.52 2.37
N SER A 8 -4.06 -9.50 1.16
CA SER A 8 -4.80 -9.72 -0.08
C SER A 8 -5.39 -11.12 -0.16
N ALA A 9 -4.63 -12.15 0.23
CA ALA A 9 -5.11 -13.53 0.26
C ALA A 9 -6.28 -13.71 1.25
N PHE A 10 -6.14 -13.17 2.47
CA PHE A 10 -7.19 -13.22 3.47
C PHE A 10 -8.46 -12.49 3.02
N ILE A 11 -8.30 -11.29 2.44
CA ILE A 11 -9.43 -10.50 1.93
C ILE A 11 -10.10 -11.22 0.78
N ALA A 12 -9.35 -11.78 -0.19
CA ALA A 12 -9.93 -12.49 -1.33
C ALA A 12 -10.84 -13.64 -0.90
N GLN A 13 -10.40 -14.47 0.04
CA GLN A 13 -11.19 -15.58 0.58
C GLN A 13 -12.46 -15.11 1.28
N ASN A 14 -12.36 -14.13 2.18
CA ASN A 14 -13.52 -13.64 2.93
C ASN A 14 -14.45 -12.77 2.07
N TYR A 15 -13.90 -12.08 1.08
CA TYR A 15 -14.68 -11.31 0.11
C TYR A 15 -15.52 -12.24 -0.79
N ALA A 16 -14.94 -13.32 -1.31
CA ALA A 16 -15.66 -14.33 -2.09
C ALA A 16 -16.74 -15.06 -1.26
N ALA A 17 -16.48 -15.27 0.04
CA ALA A 17 -17.44 -15.86 0.99
C ALA A 17 -18.53 -14.88 1.48
N GLY A 18 -18.52 -13.61 1.01
CA GLY A 18 -19.50 -12.60 1.43
C GLY A 18 -19.32 -12.07 2.86
N GLN A 19 -18.21 -12.40 3.54
CA GLN A 19 -17.98 -12.09 4.96
C GLN A 19 -17.39 -10.66 5.13
N LYS A 20 -18.23 -9.65 4.92
CA LYS A 20 -17.84 -8.22 4.98
C LYS A 20 -17.19 -7.81 6.30
N ALA A 21 -17.73 -8.27 7.41
CA ALA A 21 -17.23 -7.92 8.74
C ALA A 21 -15.77 -8.37 8.92
N ARG A 22 -15.43 -9.58 8.45
CA ARG A 22 -14.06 -10.11 8.52
C ARG A 22 -13.09 -9.36 7.61
N VAL A 23 -13.51 -9.00 6.40
CA VAL A 23 -12.72 -8.16 5.48
C VAL A 23 -12.38 -6.82 6.12
N TRP A 24 -13.38 -6.18 6.73
CA TRP A 24 -13.21 -4.89 7.38
C TRP A 24 -12.33 -4.97 8.63
N GLN A 25 -12.51 -6.01 9.43
CA GLN A 25 -11.69 -6.25 10.63
C GLN A 25 -10.23 -6.51 10.25
N ALA A 26 -9.98 -7.39 9.28
CA ALA A 26 -8.63 -7.68 8.79
C ALA A 26 -7.92 -6.42 8.28
N TRP A 27 -8.61 -5.60 7.48
CA TRP A 27 -8.07 -4.34 7.00
C TRP A 27 -7.70 -3.38 8.14
N LYS A 28 -8.60 -3.19 9.12
CA LYS A 28 -8.32 -2.33 10.28
C LYS A 28 -7.14 -2.83 11.11
N THR A 29 -7.10 -4.13 11.38
CA THR A 29 -6.01 -4.74 12.15
C THR A 29 -4.68 -4.58 11.42
N THR A 30 -4.64 -4.86 10.12
CA THR A 30 -3.42 -4.68 9.32
C THR A 30 -3.01 -3.22 9.26
N LEU A 31 -3.95 -2.29 9.08
CA LEU A 31 -3.66 -0.85 9.07
C LEU A 31 -3.05 -0.39 10.41
N TRP A 32 -3.56 -0.89 11.51
CA TRP A 32 -3.02 -0.59 12.84
C TRP A 32 -1.61 -1.17 13.02
N MET A 33 -1.44 -2.46 12.68
CA MET A 33 -0.13 -3.14 12.77
C MET A 33 0.93 -2.46 11.89
N THR A 34 0.60 -2.18 10.63
CA THR A 34 1.52 -1.51 9.70
C THR A 34 1.75 -0.06 10.10
N GLY A 35 0.76 0.61 10.68
CA GLY A 35 0.90 1.96 11.23
C GLY A 35 1.87 2.01 12.40
N VAL A 36 1.74 1.12 13.39
CA VAL A 36 2.67 1.03 14.53
C VAL A 36 4.07 0.68 14.03
N PHE A 37 4.21 -0.34 13.18
CA PHE A 37 5.50 -0.74 12.66
C PHE A 37 6.15 0.36 11.81
N GLY A 38 5.37 1.01 10.93
CA GLY A 38 5.83 2.13 10.12
C GLY A 38 6.28 3.33 10.96
N THR A 39 5.57 3.62 12.05
CA THR A 39 5.95 4.69 12.99
C THR A 39 7.26 4.36 13.70
N LEU A 40 7.42 3.13 14.17
CA LEU A 40 8.67 2.69 14.83
C LEU A 40 9.86 2.77 13.86
N CYS A 41 9.71 2.26 12.64
CA CYS A 41 10.74 2.36 11.60
C CYS A 41 11.04 3.81 11.23
N SER A 42 10.02 4.66 11.10
CA SER A 42 10.16 6.08 10.82
C SER A 42 11.01 6.77 11.89
N LEU A 43 10.67 6.59 13.16
CA LEU A 43 11.43 7.17 14.28
C LEU A 43 12.86 6.65 14.30
N LEU A 44 13.06 5.35 14.10
CA LEU A 44 14.38 4.74 14.06
C LEU A 44 15.25 5.33 12.93
N PHE A 45 14.70 5.51 11.74
CA PHE A 45 15.44 6.08 10.61
C PHE A 45 15.71 7.57 10.78
N ILE A 46 14.77 8.33 11.35
CA ILE A 46 14.96 9.77 11.59
C ILE A 46 16.03 10.03 12.65
N PHE A 47 15.99 9.30 13.77
CA PHE A 47 16.89 9.56 14.90
C PHE A 47 18.21 8.80 14.77
N TYR A 48 18.19 7.57 14.27
CA TYR A 48 19.33 6.66 14.23
C TYR A 48 19.73 6.23 12.81
N GLY A 49 19.40 7.03 11.78
CA GLY A 49 19.68 6.67 10.38
C GLY A 49 21.15 6.37 10.09
N SER A 50 22.09 7.17 10.65
CA SER A 50 23.51 6.96 10.44
C SER A 50 24.03 5.72 11.16
N GLU A 51 23.58 5.49 12.39
CA GLU A 51 23.92 4.32 13.20
C GLU A 51 23.39 3.03 12.56
N VAL A 52 22.16 3.06 12.09
CA VAL A 52 21.57 1.92 11.37
C VAL A 52 22.36 1.63 10.09
N PHE A 53 22.73 2.65 9.33
CA PHE A 53 23.48 2.46 8.09
C PHE A 53 24.91 1.98 8.35
N SER A 54 25.54 2.42 9.44
CA SER A 54 26.92 2.01 9.81
C SER A 54 27.06 0.52 10.12
N VAL A 55 25.97 -0.15 10.54
CA VAL A 55 25.94 -1.61 10.76
C VAL A 55 26.18 -2.37 9.45
N PHE A 56 25.72 -1.82 8.32
CA PHE A 56 25.85 -2.46 7.00
C PHE A 56 27.11 -2.00 6.26
N VAL A 57 27.48 -0.74 6.41
CA VAL A 57 28.62 -0.12 5.72
C VAL A 57 29.44 0.67 6.75
N PRO A 58 30.58 0.13 7.21
CA PRO A 58 31.39 0.76 8.28
C PRO A 58 32.21 1.97 7.82
N GLU A 59 32.28 2.24 6.52
CA GLU A 59 33.03 3.37 5.95
C GLU A 59 32.32 4.69 6.29
N GLU A 60 33.04 5.62 6.95
CA GLU A 60 32.47 6.86 7.52
C GLU A 60 31.78 7.74 6.47
N ALA A 61 32.39 7.94 5.31
CA ALA A 61 31.81 8.73 4.24
C ALA A 61 30.50 8.13 3.72
N ALA A 62 30.44 6.79 3.63
CA ALA A 62 29.29 6.05 3.14
C ALA A 62 28.12 6.05 4.15
N TYR A 63 28.38 5.77 5.45
CA TYR A 63 27.26 5.73 6.42
C TYR A 63 26.72 7.11 6.77
N ARG A 64 27.52 8.18 6.70
CA ARG A 64 27.01 9.55 6.84
C ARG A 64 26.06 9.92 5.70
N THR A 65 26.46 9.62 4.47
CA THR A 65 25.63 9.87 3.29
C THR A 65 24.35 8.99 3.29
N GLY A 66 24.50 7.71 3.56
CA GLY A 66 23.37 6.75 3.64
C GLY A 66 22.46 7.04 4.82
N GLY A 67 22.98 7.51 5.95
CA GLY A 67 22.19 7.95 7.10
C GLY A 67 21.30 9.15 6.78
N ASN A 68 21.79 10.11 5.99
CA ASN A 68 20.96 11.22 5.50
C ASN A 68 19.85 10.73 4.57
N PHE A 69 20.12 9.74 3.72
CA PHE A 69 19.10 9.08 2.91
C PHE A 69 18.03 8.43 3.79
N LEU A 70 18.44 7.62 4.79
CA LEU A 70 17.48 6.97 5.69
C LEU A 70 16.64 7.97 6.48
N ARG A 71 17.20 9.10 6.90
CA ARG A 71 16.45 10.17 7.57
C ARG A 71 15.36 10.74 6.67
N ILE A 72 15.68 11.03 5.42
CA ILE A 72 14.72 11.54 4.44
C ILE A 72 13.66 10.48 4.13
N ASP A 73 14.05 9.22 3.95
CA ASP A 73 13.13 8.11 3.71
C ASP A 73 12.24 7.84 4.93
N GLY A 74 12.77 8.04 6.14
CA GLY A 74 12.02 7.92 7.40
C GLY A 74 10.73 8.73 7.42
N TYR A 75 10.69 9.92 6.84
CA TYR A 75 9.46 10.73 6.74
C TYR A 75 8.39 10.08 5.86
N SER A 76 8.79 9.29 4.86
CA SER A 76 7.86 8.62 3.95
C SER A 76 7.40 7.24 4.43
N GLN A 77 8.06 6.64 5.41
CA GLN A 77 7.81 5.26 5.87
C GLN A 77 6.37 5.01 6.28
N LEU A 78 5.76 5.92 7.02
CA LEU A 78 4.36 5.79 7.44
C LEU A 78 3.41 5.73 6.24
N PHE A 79 3.66 6.59 5.25
CA PHE A 79 2.86 6.65 4.02
C PHE A 79 3.07 5.43 3.13
N MET A 80 4.30 4.89 3.09
CA MET A 80 4.60 3.63 2.41
C MET A 80 3.85 2.45 3.03
N MET A 81 3.77 2.39 4.37
CA MET A 81 2.99 1.36 5.05
C MET A 81 1.49 1.49 4.78
N LEU A 82 0.98 2.73 4.71
CA LEU A 82 -0.38 3.00 4.31
C LEU A 82 -0.64 2.54 2.86
N GLU A 83 0.25 2.86 1.92
CA GLU A 83 0.17 2.41 0.53
C GLU A 83 0.10 0.88 0.44
N ILE A 84 1.02 0.17 1.11
CA ILE A 84 1.09 -1.30 1.12
C ILE A 84 -0.22 -1.92 1.64
N THR A 85 -0.80 -1.35 2.70
CA THR A 85 -2.06 -1.82 3.26
C THR A 85 -3.23 -1.60 2.29
N MET A 86 -3.26 -0.45 1.61
CA MET A 86 -4.28 -0.18 0.58
C MET A 86 -4.13 -1.10 -0.63
N GLN A 87 -2.90 -1.37 -1.08
CA GLN A 87 -2.64 -2.33 -2.16
C GLN A 87 -3.16 -3.72 -1.81
N GLY A 88 -2.92 -4.21 -0.59
CA GLY A 88 -3.43 -5.50 -0.13
C GLY A 88 -4.96 -5.59 -0.19
N LEU A 89 -5.65 -4.52 0.19
CA LEU A 89 -7.10 -4.43 0.10
C LEU A 89 -7.59 -4.43 -1.36
N PHE A 90 -6.98 -3.62 -2.21
CA PHE A 90 -7.36 -3.54 -3.63
C PHE A 90 -7.15 -4.88 -4.34
N TYR A 91 -6.00 -5.53 -4.14
CA TYR A 91 -5.72 -6.83 -4.75
C TYR A 91 -6.65 -7.91 -4.21
N GLY A 92 -6.91 -7.95 -2.91
CA GLY A 92 -7.83 -8.91 -2.30
C GLY A 92 -9.28 -8.76 -2.75
N THR A 93 -9.69 -7.56 -3.17
CA THR A 93 -11.02 -7.30 -3.74
C THR A 93 -11.07 -7.44 -5.26
N GLY A 94 -9.99 -7.91 -5.90
CA GLY A 94 -9.87 -8.08 -7.35
C GLY A 94 -9.73 -6.77 -8.15
N ARG A 95 -9.46 -5.66 -7.48
CA ARG A 95 -9.33 -4.34 -8.10
C ARG A 95 -7.87 -3.96 -8.29
N THR A 96 -7.25 -4.41 -9.37
CA THR A 96 -5.83 -4.19 -9.64
C THR A 96 -5.51 -2.86 -10.32
N LEU A 97 -6.50 -2.25 -10.98
CA LEU A 97 -6.31 -0.99 -11.72
C LEU A 97 -5.91 0.21 -10.83
N PRO A 98 -6.58 0.50 -9.68
CA PRO A 98 -6.20 1.64 -8.85
C PRO A 98 -4.75 1.63 -8.39
N PRO A 99 -4.21 0.55 -7.78
CA PRO A 99 -2.81 0.53 -7.38
C PRO A 99 -1.85 0.57 -8.57
N ALA A 100 -2.21 -0.02 -9.72
CA ALA A 100 -1.40 0.05 -10.93
C ALA A 100 -1.27 1.49 -11.45
N ILE A 101 -2.39 2.21 -11.58
CA ILE A 101 -2.39 3.62 -12.03
C ILE A 101 -1.59 4.48 -11.07
N ILE A 102 -1.82 4.36 -9.75
CA ILE A 102 -1.08 5.13 -8.74
C ILE A 102 0.43 4.85 -8.85
N SER A 103 0.83 3.58 -8.89
CA SER A 103 2.24 3.19 -8.95
C SER A 103 2.92 3.68 -10.22
N ILE A 104 2.30 3.52 -11.38
CA ILE A 104 2.87 3.97 -12.66
C ILE A 104 3.00 5.50 -12.67
N THR A 105 1.93 6.22 -12.32
CA THR A 105 1.91 7.69 -12.34
C THR A 105 2.99 8.29 -11.43
N PHE A 106 3.03 7.87 -10.17
CA PHE A 106 3.97 8.47 -9.22
C PHE A 106 5.41 7.98 -9.38
N ASN A 107 5.64 6.77 -9.88
CA ASN A 107 6.99 6.34 -10.22
C ASN A 107 7.53 7.08 -11.45
N SER A 108 6.68 7.34 -12.44
CA SER A 108 7.06 8.18 -13.59
C SER A 108 7.29 9.64 -13.19
N LEU A 109 6.43 10.19 -12.31
CA LEU A 109 6.57 11.56 -11.80
C LEU A 109 7.85 11.75 -10.96
N ARG A 110 8.39 10.69 -10.37
CA ARG A 110 9.65 10.72 -9.62
C ARG A 110 10.82 11.21 -10.45
N ILE A 111 10.88 10.86 -11.75
CA ILE A 111 11.98 11.24 -12.65
C ILE A 111 12.03 12.77 -12.84
N PRO A 112 10.97 13.45 -13.33
CA PRO A 112 11.01 14.90 -13.51
C PRO A 112 11.15 15.65 -12.17
N MET A 113 10.60 15.14 -11.07
CA MET A 113 10.80 15.71 -9.73
C MET A 113 12.27 15.65 -9.31
N ALA A 114 12.95 14.52 -9.54
CA ALA A 114 14.36 14.36 -9.20
C ALA A 114 15.22 15.33 -10.02
N ILE A 115 14.96 15.46 -11.32
CA ILE A 115 15.67 16.41 -12.21
C ILE A 115 15.44 17.84 -11.72
N GLY A 116 14.19 18.23 -11.42
CA GLY A 116 13.85 19.57 -10.95
C GLY A 116 14.54 19.92 -9.64
N LEU A 117 14.47 19.05 -8.63
CA LEU A 117 15.09 19.26 -7.32
C LEU A 117 16.62 19.28 -7.40
N THR A 118 17.22 18.46 -8.27
CA THR A 118 18.67 18.47 -8.50
C THR A 118 19.11 19.77 -9.19
N ALA A 119 18.35 20.25 -10.16
CA ALA A 119 18.59 21.52 -10.84
C ALA A 119 18.47 22.75 -9.92
N MET A 120 17.66 22.66 -8.86
CA MET A 120 17.57 23.68 -7.81
C MET A 120 18.77 23.72 -6.84
N GLY A 121 19.81 22.93 -7.10
CA GLY A 121 21.05 22.92 -6.30
C GLY A 121 21.08 21.92 -5.14
N LEU A 122 20.05 21.07 -5.00
CA LEU A 122 20.02 20.05 -3.94
C LEU A 122 20.90 18.84 -4.22
N GLY A 123 21.48 18.71 -5.40
CA GLY A 123 22.33 17.59 -5.78
C GLY A 123 21.63 16.23 -5.55
N ILE A 124 22.37 15.26 -5.02
CA ILE A 124 21.83 13.90 -4.75
C ILE A 124 20.68 13.90 -3.73
N THR A 125 20.68 14.85 -2.80
CA THR A 125 19.62 15.00 -1.81
C THR A 125 18.26 15.31 -2.46
N GLY A 126 18.27 16.01 -3.60
CA GLY A 126 17.08 16.27 -4.40
C GLY A 126 16.43 14.99 -4.93
N VAL A 127 17.24 14.00 -5.33
CA VAL A 127 16.75 12.67 -5.73
C VAL A 127 16.06 11.96 -4.57
N TRP A 128 16.64 11.99 -3.37
CA TRP A 128 16.07 11.36 -2.18
C TRP A 128 14.75 12.00 -1.77
N TRP A 129 14.66 13.32 -1.82
CA TRP A 129 13.40 14.03 -1.59
C TRP A 129 12.34 13.69 -2.64
N ALA A 130 12.70 13.56 -3.91
CA ALA A 130 11.76 13.14 -4.95
C ALA A 130 11.18 11.74 -4.67
N ILE A 131 12.01 10.82 -4.18
CA ILE A 131 11.56 9.48 -3.76
C ILE A 131 10.59 9.57 -2.59
N SER A 132 10.94 10.28 -1.52
CA SER A 132 10.11 10.44 -0.33
C SER A 132 8.79 11.13 -0.65
N ILE A 133 8.80 12.26 -1.32
CA ILE A 133 7.59 13.01 -1.68
C ILE A 133 6.66 12.17 -2.54
N SER A 134 7.20 11.49 -3.57
CA SER A 134 6.38 10.64 -4.43
C SER A 134 5.75 9.47 -3.66
N SER A 135 6.46 8.90 -2.68
CA SER A 135 5.95 7.84 -1.81
C SER A 135 4.87 8.33 -0.86
N MET A 136 5.03 9.53 -0.29
CA MET A 136 3.99 10.19 0.52
C MET A 136 2.71 10.42 -0.28
N LEU A 137 2.84 10.97 -1.48
CA LEU A 137 1.72 11.23 -2.38
C LEU A 137 1.01 9.93 -2.77
N LYS A 138 1.73 8.86 -3.07
CA LYS A 138 1.12 7.54 -3.33
C LYS A 138 0.26 7.04 -2.18
N GLY A 139 0.78 7.09 -0.95
CA GLY A 139 0.03 6.69 0.24
C GLY A 139 -1.25 7.50 0.43
N ILE A 140 -1.15 8.82 0.29
CA ILE A 140 -2.31 9.74 0.41
C ILE A 140 -3.35 9.46 -0.68
N VAL A 141 -2.92 9.37 -1.95
CA VAL A 141 -3.83 9.15 -3.08
C VAL A 141 -4.47 7.77 -2.99
N ALA A 142 -3.72 6.73 -2.60
CA ALA A 142 -4.28 5.40 -2.37
C ALA A 142 -5.38 5.40 -1.31
N PHE A 143 -5.17 6.13 -0.20
CA PHE A 143 -6.14 6.27 0.87
C PHE A 143 -7.39 7.04 0.42
N ILE A 144 -7.22 8.18 -0.28
CA ILE A 144 -8.34 8.98 -0.80
C ILE A 144 -9.16 8.16 -1.80
N TRP A 145 -8.49 7.47 -2.74
CA TRP A 145 -9.17 6.61 -3.71
C TRP A 145 -9.97 5.49 -3.04
N PHE A 146 -9.37 4.88 -2.02
CA PHE A 146 -10.09 3.90 -1.21
C PHE A 146 -11.35 4.49 -0.57
N ARG A 147 -11.28 5.68 0.02
CA ARG A 147 -12.43 6.35 0.65
C ARG A 147 -13.56 6.60 -0.35
N ILE A 148 -13.23 6.99 -1.57
CA ILE A 148 -14.20 7.18 -2.65
C ILE A 148 -14.85 5.86 -3.05
N LEU A 149 -14.02 4.81 -3.23
CA LEU A 149 -14.50 3.48 -3.61
C LEU A 149 -15.26 2.79 -2.48
N GLN A 150 -14.94 3.02 -1.22
CA GLN A 150 -15.60 2.43 -0.06
C GLN A 150 -17.10 2.70 -0.08
N LYS A 151 -17.51 3.94 -0.36
CA LYS A 151 -18.93 4.30 -0.50
C LYS A 151 -19.58 3.49 -1.61
N LYS A 152 -18.92 3.35 -2.74
CA LYS A 152 -19.43 2.59 -3.90
C LYS A 152 -19.50 1.08 -3.64
N ILE A 153 -18.51 0.53 -2.94
CA ILE A 153 -18.47 -0.88 -2.54
C ILE A 153 -19.60 -1.19 -1.54
N LEU A 154 -19.80 -0.36 -0.53
CA LEU A 154 -20.86 -0.53 0.44
C LEU A 154 -22.26 -0.48 -0.21
N ASN A 155 -22.48 0.42 -1.15
CA ASN A 155 -23.75 0.54 -1.86
C ASN A 155 -24.02 -0.68 -2.77
N ILE A 156 -23.02 -1.19 -3.49
CA ILE A 156 -23.13 -2.41 -4.29
C ILE A 156 -23.44 -3.62 -3.42
N TRP A 157 -22.85 -3.70 -2.24
CA TRP A 157 -23.12 -4.79 -1.31
C TRP A 157 -24.50 -4.73 -0.68
N GLN A 158 -25.06 -3.54 -0.49
CA GLN A 158 -26.45 -3.40 -0.04
C GLN A 158 -27.43 -3.87 -1.13
N SER A 159 -27.17 -3.59 -2.39
CA SER A 159 -28.03 -4.06 -3.49
C SER A 159 -27.95 -5.56 -3.74
N ILE A 160 -26.79 -6.20 -3.49
CA ILE A 160 -26.62 -7.66 -3.65
C ILE A 160 -27.23 -8.42 -2.43
N SER A 161 -27.24 -7.86 -1.24
CA SER A 161 -27.80 -8.51 -0.04
C SER A 161 -29.32 -8.51 0.02
N ILE A 162 -30.01 -7.89 -0.95
CA ILE A 162 -31.46 -7.97 -1.11
C ILE A 162 -31.87 -9.24 -1.88
N GLN A 163 -30.96 -9.96 -2.53
CA GLN A 163 -31.24 -11.26 -3.14
C GLN A 163 -30.72 -12.39 -2.24
N PRO A 164 -31.59 -13.31 -1.78
CA PRO A 164 -31.15 -14.45 -0.96
C PRO A 164 -30.23 -15.37 -1.78
N PRO A 165 -29.13 -15.89 -1.22
CA PRO A 165 -28.12 -16.67 -1.93
C PRO A 165 -28.60 -18.04 -2.44
N HIS A 166 -29.84 -18.43 -2.21
CA HIS A 166 -30.34 -19.77 -2.51
C HIS A 166 -30.79 -20.01 -3.96
N SER A 167 -30.98 -18.98 -4.78
CA SER A 167 -31.50 -19.17 -6.15
C SER A 167 -30.43 -19.32 -7.21
N TYR A 168 -29.17 -18.95 -6.95
CA TYR A 168 -28.11 -18.99 -7.97
C TYR A 168 -27.50 -20.38 -8.17
N TRP A 169 -27.48 -21.22 -7.13
CA TRP A 169 -26.87 -22.57 -7.20
C TRP A 169 -27.80 -23.67 -7.74
N ILE A 170 -29.10 -23.42 -7.81
CA ILE A 170 -30.07 -24.40 -8.30
C ILE A 170 -30.19 -24.34 -9.84
N LYS A 171 -29.82 -23.23 -10.49
CA LYS A 171 -29.99 -23.05 -11.94
C LYS A 171 -28.83 -23.55 -12.81
N HIS A 172 -27.70 -23.94 -12.23
CA HIS A 172 -26.52 -24.43 -12.97
C HIS A 172 -26.07 -25.84 -12.62
N ARG A 173 -26.95 -26.67 -12.05
CA ARG A 173 -26.69 -28.10 -11.93
C ARG A 173 -27.23 -28.84 -13.15
N PHE A 174 -26.62 -28.60 -14.31
CA PHE A 174 -26.79 -29.44 -15.49
C PHE A 174 -25.44 -29.67 -16.18
N TRP A 175 -24.61 -30.50 -15.58
CA TRP A 175 -23.71 -31.36 -16.32
C TRP A 175 -24.19 -32.79 -16.05
N SER A 176 -25.18 -33.23 -16.78
CA SER A 176 -25.47 -34.65 -16.99
C SER A 176 -24.35 -35.18 -17.90
N VAL A 177 -23.51 -36.03 -17.35
CA VAL A 177 -22.61 -36.90 -18.12
C VAL A 177 -23.51 -37.92 -18.81
N PRO A 178 -23.50 -38.04 -20.16
CA PRO A 178 -24.13 -39.16 -20.82
C PRO A 178 -23.24 -40.40 -20.65
N THR A 179 -23.84 -41.47 -20.18
CA THR A 179 -23.33 -42.84 -20.26
C THR A 179 -23.06 -43.29 -21.67
#